data_60129cf66ebb1dfe41eda6fd61e9ab50
#
_entry.id   60129cf66ebb1dfe41eda6fd61e9ab50
#
_cell.length_a   1.000
_cell.length_b   1.000
_cell.length_c   1.000
_cell.angle_alpha   90.00
_cell.angle_beta   90.00
_cell.angle_gamma   90.00
#
_symmetry.space_group_name_H-M   'P 1'
#
loop_
_entity.id
_entity.type
_entity.pdbx_description
1 polymer ?
#
loop_
_entity_poly.entity_id
_entity_poly.type
_entity_poly.pdbx_seq_one_letter_code
_entity_poly.pdbx_strand_id
1 'polypeptide(L)'
;DFKYGFQAAQTPWIISQDRQNSSAGYDILDTSRVSKLFKFHTLDAGDDEMKKIKISITDIKASTNDFDPYGTFSVEIRDARDSDNSPIVIERYSSVNLNPNSTQYISKVIGDQFLTWDDTVRRYIVKGNYPNASNYVRVEVERDVDRGVTDATLLPFGSYGPLRFQQWGYQSGSDAPANAWARGSTNICRPLI
;
A
#
# COMPACT_ATOMS: atom_id res chain seq x y z
N ASP A 1 -0.78 -12.03 -28.59
CA ASP A 1 -1.29 -12.50 -27.29
C ASP A 1 -0.17 -12.82 -26.31
N PHE A 2 0.90 -13.51 -26.72
CA PHE A 2 2.04 -13.83 -25.85
C PHE A 2 2.72 -12.58 -25.24
N LYS A 3 2.85 -11.52 -26.02
CA LYS A 3 3.45 -10.25 -25.58
C LYS A 3 2.69 -9.57 -24.44
N TYR A 4 1.39 -9.75 -24.36
CA TYR A 4 0.52 -9.13 -23.36
C TYR A 4 0.19 -10.06 -22.19
N GLY A 5 0.30 -11.37 -22.37
CA GLY A 5 0.01 -12.36 -21.33
C GLY A 5 0.97 -12.38 -20.15
N PHE A 6 2.16 -11.77 -20.31
CA PHE A 6 3.19 -11.70 -19.28
C PHE A 6 3.34 -10.31 -18.63
N GLN A 7 2.32 -9.48 -18.71
CA GLN A 7 2.37 -8.21 -18.00
C GLN A 7 2.18 -8.43 -16.50
N ALA A 8 3.08 -7.84 -15.71
CA ALA A 8 2.92 -7.81 -14.27
C ALA A 8 1.68 -7.00 -13.89
N ALA A 9 0.87 -7.51 -12.96
CA ALA A 9 -0.17 -6.72 -12.35
C ALA A 9 0.44 -5.68 -11.40
N GLN A 10 -0.27 -4.60 -11.19
CA GLN A 10 0.16 -3.56 -10.26
C GLN A 10 -1.02 -3.08 -9.42
N THR A 11 -0.74 -2.72 -8.19
CA THR A 11 -1.72 -2.01 -7.36
C THR A 11 -1.85 -0.56 -7.79
N PRO A 12 -2.95 0.11 -7.46
CA PRO A 12 -2.95 1.58 -7.42
C PRO A 12 -1.84 2.10 -6.50
N TRP A 13 -1.54 3.39 -6.62
CA TRP A 13 -0.65 4.05 -5.67
C TRP A 13 -1.27 4.02 -4.27
N ILE A 14 -0.51 3.53 -3.32
CA ILE A 14 -0.83 3.63 -1.91
C ILE A 14 -0.51 5.06 -1.49
N ILE A 15 -1.51 5.72 -0.93
CA ILE A 15 -1.44 7.12 -0.54
C ILE A 15 -1.18 7.27 0.96
N SER A 16 -0.73 8.45 1.35
CA SER A 16 -0.55 8.80 2.76
C SER A 16 -1.90 9.02 3.44
N GLN A 17 -1.89 8.88 4.77
CA GLN A 17 -2.99 9.35 5.59
C GLN A 17 -3.09 10.89 5.49
N ASP A 18 -4.31 11.42 5.45
CA ASP A 18 -4.53 12.85 5.62
C ASP A 18 -4.38 13.20 7.12
N ARG A 19 -3.31 13.90 7.44
CA ARG A 19 -3.00 14.33 8.81
C ARG A 19 -3.35 15.80 9.08
N GLN A 20 -3.86 16.50 8.09
CA GLN A 20 -4.25 17.87 8.30
C GLN A 20 -5.54 17.95 9.09
N ASN A 21 -5.44 18.37 10.35
CA ASN A 21 -6.53 18.80 11.20
C ASN A 21 -7.10 20.11 10.63
N SER A 22 -7.85 20.04 9.55
CA SER A 22 -8.53 21.22 9.08
C SER A 22 -9.91 21.28 9.71
N SER A 23 -10.17 22.38 10.38
CA SER A 23 -11.52 22.76 10.85
C SER A 23 -12.50 22.94 9.69
N ALA A 24 -12.02 22.91 8.46
CA ALA A 24 -12.81 23.05 7.22
C ALA A 24 -13.47 21.72 6.76
N GLY A 25 -13.26 20.62 7.48
CA GLY A 25 -13.81 19.32 7.11
C GLY A 25 -12.95 18.58 6.07
N TYR A 26 -13.33 17.35 5.82
CA TYR A 26 -12.68 16.48 4.84
C TYR A 26 -13.22 16.81 3.44
N ASP A 27 -12.35 17.21 2.54
CA ASP A 27 -12.68 17.35 1.12
C ASP A 27 -12.05 16.21 0.34
N ILE A 28 -12.87 15.26 -0.08
CA ILE A 28 -12.47 14.10 -0.87
C ILE A 28 -11.90 14.48 -2.25
N LEU A 29 -12.18 15.70 -2.72
CA LEU A 29 -11.72 16.19 -4.01
C LEU A 29 -10.36 16.87 -3.93
N ASP A 30 -9.90 17.21 -2.73
CA ASP A 30 -8.60 17.84 -2.53
C ASP A 30 -7.48 16.80 -2.44
N THR A 31 -6.95 16.41 -3.59
CA THR A 31 -5.84 15.46 -3.69
C THR A 31 -4.50 16.03 -3.24
N SER A 32 -4.40 17.33 -2.96
CA SER A 32 -3.16 17.97 -2.52
C SER A 32 -2.76 17.59 -1.09
N ARG A 33 -3.70 17.10 -0.30
CA ARG A 33 -3.50 16.71 1.10
C ARG A 33 -2.87 15.34 1.27
N VAL A 34 -2.88 14.52 0.25
CA VAL A 34 -2.37 13.17 0.27
C VAL A 34 -1.23 13.00 -0.72
N SER A 35 -0.19 12.31 -0.30
CA SER A 35 0.97 12.03 -1.13
C SER A 35 0.94 10.59 -1.61
N LYS A 36 1.38 10.36 -2.83
CA LYS A 36 1.67 9.00 -3.32
C LYS A 36 2.91 8.50 -2.59
N LEU A 37 2.88 7.28 -2.13
CA LEU A 37 3.99 6.70 -1.38
C LEU A 37 4.68 5.59 -2.16
N PHE A 38 3.97 4.52 -2.43
CA PHE A 38 4.50 3.35 -3.14
C PHE A 38 3.37 2.55 -3.77
N LYS A 39 3.72 1.60 -4.62
CA LYS A 39 2.83 0.60 -5.19
C LYS A 39 3.55 -0.73 -5.33
N PHE A 40 2.79 -1.79 -5.49
CA PHE A 40 3.32 -3.13 -5.69
C PHE A 40 3.10 -3.58 -7.12
N HIS A 41 4.03 -4.38 -7.60
CA HIS A 41 3.93 -5.11 -8.86
C HIS A 41 4.11 -6.59 -8.59
N THR A 42 3.40 -7.44 -9.31
CA THR A 42 3.66 -8.88 -9.28
C THR A 42 4.97 -9.19 -10.00
N LEU A 43 5.65 -10.24 -9.57
CA LEU A 43 6.87 -10.71 -10.23
C LEU A 43 6.58 -11.62 -11.41
N ASP A 44 5.47 -12.35 -11.34
CA ASP A 44 5.00 -13.26 -12.37
C ASP A 44 3.81 -12.68 -13.15
N ALA A 45 3.24 -13.48 -14.04
CA ALA A 45 2.10 -13.09 -14.88
C ALA A 45 0.92 -12.61 -14.04
N GLY A 46 0.55 -11.35 -14.24
CA GLY A 46 -0.42 -10.65 -13.40
C GLY A 46 -1.79 -11.31 -13.33
N ASP A 47 -2.20 -11.94 -14.41
CA ASP A 47 -3.52 -12.58 -14.51
C ASP A 47 -3.67 -13.78 -13.57
N ASP A 48 -2.59 -14.50 -13.33
CA ASP A 48 -2.56 -15.66 -12.43
C ASP A 48 -2.35 -15.22 -10.97
N GLU A 49 -1.42 -14.31 -10.75
CA GLU A 49 -1.09 -13.83 -9.40
C GLU A 49 -2.25 -13.04 -8.76
N MET A 50 -2.99 -12.24 -9.53
CA MET A 50 -4.16 -11.52 -9.01
C MET A 50 -5.26 -12.45 -8.47
N LYS A 51 -5.29 -13.69 -8.91
CA LYS A 51 -6.24 -14.71 -8.43
C LYS A 51 -5.77 -15.41 -7.16
N LYS A 52 -4.46 -15.38 -6.90
CA LYS A 52 -3.81 -16.10 -5.81
C LYS A 52 -3.54 -15.24 -4.59
N ILE A 53 -3.10 -14.00 -4.81
CA ILE A 53 -2.62 -13.14 -3.73
C ILE A 53 -3.40 -11.83 -3.62
N LYS A 54 -3.39 -11.30 -2.42
CA LYS A 54 -3.79 -9.94 -2.09
C LYS A 54 -2.84 -9.34 -1.07
N ILE A 55 -2.71 -8.03 -1.07
CA ILE A 55 -1.79 -7.31 -0.20
C ILE A 55 -2.58 -6.59 0.89
N SER A 56 -2.10 -6.69 2.12
CA SER A 56 -2.64 -5.96 3.27
C SER A 56 -1.54 -5.11 3.91
N ILE A 57 -1.92 -3.92 4.35
CA ILE A 57 -1.05 -3.02 5.11
C ILE A 57 -1.65 -2.86 6.50
N THR A 58 -0.90 -3.32 7.48
CA THR A 58 -1.37 -3.45 8.87
C THR A 58 -0.35 -2.85 9.85
N ASP A 59 -0.66 -2.86 11.14
CA ASP A 59 0.24 -2.44 12.22
C ASP A 59 0.87 -1.06 12.01
N ILE A 60 0.10 -0.12 11.48
CA ILE A 60 0.59 1.23 11.19
C ILE A 60 0.76 1.99 12.50
N LYS A 61 1.98 2.42 12.76
CA LYS A 61 2.38 3.12 13.98
C LYS A 61 3.18 4.37 13.64
N ALA A 62 2.79 5.48 14.24
CA ALA A 62 3.59 6.70 14.19
C ALA A 62 4.88 6.51 14.99
N SER A 63 5.92 7.24 14.63
CA SER A 63 7.14 7.26 15.45
C SER A 63 6.87 7.89 16.80
N THR A 64 7.48 7.33 17.82
CA THR A 64 7.56 7.90 19.19
C THR A 64 8.94 8.46 19.48
N ASN A 65 9.85 8.41 18.51
CA ASN A 65 11.21 8.87 18.64
C ASN A 65 11.36 10.24 17.97
N ASP A 66 11.73 11.24 18.74
CA ASP A 66 11.92 12.61 18.24
C ASP A 66 13.10 12.75 17.26
N PHE A 67 14.05 11.81 17.30
CA PHE A 67 15.21 11.80 16.39
C PHE A 67 14.96 11.07 15.07
N ASP A 68 13.97 10.18 15.02
CA ASP A 68 13.57 9.46 13.81
C ASP A 68 12.04 9.58 13.63
N PRO A 69 11.59 10.54 12.84
CA PRO A 69 10.16 10.82 12.69
C PRO A 69 9.43 9.77 11.82
N TYR A 70 10.16 8.85 11.18
CA TYR A 70 9.56 7.82 10.34
C TYR A 70 8.80 6.78 11.17
N GLY A 71 7.52 6.66 10.90
CA GLY A 71 6.70 5.60 11.49
C GLY A 71 6.94 4.24 10.83
N THR A 72 6.32 3.22 11.37
CA THR A 72 6.44 1.84 10.89
C THR A 72 5.08 1.24 10.54
N PHE A 73 5.09 0.27 9.64
CA PHE A 73 3.92 -0.51 9.25
C PHE A 73 4.34 -1.92 8.85
N SER A 74 3.37 -2.80 8.69
CA SER A 74 3.60 -4.16 8.21
C SER A 74 2.92 -4.36 6.85
N VAL A 75 3.60 -5.07 5.97
CA VAL A 75 3.05 -5.52 4.68
C VAL A 75 2.84 -7.02 4.74
N GLU A 76 1.65 -7.46 4.42
CA GLU A 76 1.28 -8.87 4.40
C GLU A 76 0.80 -9.27 3.00
N ILE A 77 1.41 -10.31 2.46
CA ILE A 77 0.92 -10.97 1.26
C ILE A 77 0.06 -12.14 1.72
N ARG A 78 -1.21 -12.09 1.36
CA ARG A 78 -2.23 -13.02 1.84
C ARG A 78 -2.82 -13.80 0.68
N ASP A 79 -3.37 -14.96 0.97
CA ASP A 79 -4.18 -15.70 0.00
C ASP A 79 -5.43 -14.88 -0.39
N ALA A 80 -5.68 -14.75 -1.70
CA ALA A 80 -6.82 -13.98 -2.21
C ALA A 80 -8.18 -14.49 -1.72
N ARG A 81 -8.25 -15.76 -1.34
CA ARG A 81 -9.49 -16.43 -0.92
C ARG A 81 -9.74 -16.33 0.58
N ASP A 82 -8.77 -15.84 1.35
CA ASP A 82 -8.94 -15.71 2.79
C ASP A 82 -9.99 -14.66 3.17
N SER A 83 -10.34 -14.63 4.45
CA SER A 83 -11.21 -13.59 5.02
C SER A 83 -10.46 -12.78 6.06
N ASP A 84 -10.92 -11.55 6.32
CA ASP A 84 -10.31 -10.69 7.34
C ASP A 84 -10.46 -11.24 8.77
N ASN A 85 -11.43 -12.12 8.99
CA ASN A 85 -11.61 -12.81 10.27
C ASN A 85 -10.66 -13.99 10.46
N SER A 86 -10.18 -14.56 9.35
CA SER A 86 -9.22 -15.67 9.35
C SER A 86 -8.22 -15.45 8.22
N PRO A 87 -7.24 -14.56 8.43
CA PRO A 87 -6.25 -14.24 7.41
C PRO A 87 -5.28 -15.41 7.22
N ILE A 88 -5.00 -15.74 5.96
CA ILE A 88 -3.97 -16.69 5.57
C ILE A 88 -2.80 -15.89 5.00
N VAL A 89 -1.81 -15.64 5.84
CA VAL A 89 -0.63 -14.88 5.47
C VAL A 89 0.41 -15.81 4.85
N ILE A 90 0.83 -15.51 3.63
CA ILE A 90 1.86 -16.25 2.88
C ILE A 90 3.23 -15.67 3.20
N GLU A 91 3.37 -14.34 3.10
CA GLU A 91 4.59 -13.61 3.47
C GLU A 91 4.23 -12.41 4.33
N ARG A 92 5.08 -12.09 5.31
CA ARG A 92 4.90 -10.94 6.18
C ARG A 92 6.21 -10.19 6.35
N TYR A 93 6.15 -8.89 6.13
CA TYR A 93 7.23 -7.94 6.32
C TYR A 93 6.84 -6.96 7.43
N SER A 94 7.40 -7.15 8.61
CA SER A 94 7.03 -6.37 9.80
C SER A 94 7.97 -5.20 10.01
N SER A 95 7.44 -4.13 10.61
CA SER A 95 8.20 -2.93 11.01
C SER A 95 8.93 -2.25 9.85
N VAL A 96 8.32 -2.27 8.67
CA VAL A 96 8.84 -1.58 7.49
C VAL A 96 8.61 -0.08 7.62
N ASN A 97 9.50 0.73 7.10
CA ASN A 97 9.38 2.18 7.08
C ASN A 97 9.65 2.79 5.70
N LEU A 98 9.47 4.10 5.59
CA LEU A 98 9.72 4.88 4.38
C LEU A 98 11.03 5.68 4.43
N ASN A 99 11.92 5.40 5.39
CA ASN A 99 13.21 6.07 5.50
C ASN A 99 14.23 5.41 4.57
N PRO A 100 14.70 6.07 3.49
CA PRO A 100 15.64 5.48 2.53
C PRO A 100 16.98 5.06 3.15
N ASN A 101 17.35 5.69 4.26
CA ASN A 101 18.60 5.39 4.96
C ASN A 101 18.49 4.25 5.96
N SER A 102 17.26 3.81 6.28
CA SER A 102 17.01 2.71 7.21
C SER A 102 17.32 1.36 6.59
N THR A 103 17.66 0.39 7.43
CA THR A 103 17.71 -1.04 7.04
C THR A 103 16.32 -1.63 6.83
N GLN A 104 15.29 -1.03 7.45
CA GLN A 104 13.89 -1.43 7.35
C GLN A 104 13.14 -0.67 6.23
N TYR A 105 13.87 -0.02 5.34
CA TYR A 105 13.26 0.65 4.18
C TYR A 105 12.52 -0.35 3.30
N ILE A 106 11.30 -0.01 2.90
CA ILE A 106 10.39 -0.93 2.18
C ILE A 106 11.03 -1.57 0.95
N SER A 107 11.78 -0.80 0.13
CA SER A 107 12.46 -1.35 -1.05
C SER A 107 13.61 -2.28 -0.70
N LYS A 108 14.28 -2.08 0.45
CA LYS A 108 15.35 -2.98 0.91
C LYS A 108 14.80 -4.29 1.45
N VAL A 109 13.65 -4.22 2.11
CA VAL A 109 13.07 -5.38 2.80
C VAL A 109 12.31 -6.29 1.83
N ILE A 110 11.57 -5.72 0.88
CA ILE A 110 10.74 -6.48 -0.07
C ILE A 110 11.48 -6.72 -1.38
N GLY A 111 12.17 -5.69 -1.87
CA GLY A 111 12.87 -5.67 -3.15
C GLY A 111 12.19 -4.80 -4.20
N ASP A 112 12.96 -4.31 -5.15
CA ASP A 112 12.50 -3.44 -6.23
C ASP A 112 12.99 -3.88 -7.61
N GLN A 113 13.73 -4.99 -7.70
CA GLN A 113 14.35 -5.41 -8.95
C GLN A 113 13.33 -5.99 -9.95
N PHE A 114 13.54 -5.67 -11.20
CA PHE A 114 12.81 -6.22 -12.33
C PHE A 114 13.67 -6.32 -13.58
N LEU A 115 13.27 -7.19 -14.49
CA LEU A 115 13.92 -7.42 -15.76
C LEU A 115 13.30 -6.53 -16.84
N THR A 116 14.15 -5.82 -17.58
CA THR A 116 13.75 -5.04 -18.75
C THR A 116 14.57 -5.51 -19.96
N TRP A 117 13.90 -5.72 -21.09
CA TRP A 117 14.59 -6.00 -22.35
C TRP A 117 15.25 -4.73 -22.86
N ASP A 118 16.53 -4.82 -23.21
CA ASP A 118 17.28 -3.74 -23.84
C ASP A 118 17.54 -4.12 -25.31
N ASP A 119 16.96 -3.35 -26.22
CA ASP A 119 17.07 -3.59 -27.67
C ASP A 119 18.47 -3.33 -28.21
N THR A 120 19.25 -2.49 -27.53
CA THR A 120 20.61 -2.12 -27.97
C THR A 120 21.57 -3.28 -27.77
N VAL A 121 21.53 -3.87 -26.57
CA VAL A 121 22.41 -5.00 -26.22
C VAL A 121 21.73 -6.36 -26.39
N ARG A 122 20.47 -6.37 -26.80
CA ARG A 122 19.63 -7.57 -27.05
C ARG A 122 19.65 -8.59 -25.90
N ARG A 123 19.51 -8.10 -24.68
CA ARG A 123 19.43 -8.94 -23.48
C ARG A 123 18.55 -8.32 -22.40
N TYR A 124 18.16 -9.14 -21.47
CA TYR A 124 17.51 -8.63 -20.25
C TYR A 124 18.52 -7.96 -19.34
N ILE A 125 18.14 -6.78 -18.87
CA ILE A 125 18.90 -6.00 -17.89
C ILE A 125 18.07 -5.93 -16.61
N VAL A 126 18.74 -6.17 -15.49
CA VAL A 126 18.14 -5.98 -14.16
C VAL A 126 18.14 -4.50 -13.85
N LYS A 127 16.98 -3.95 -13.54
CA LYS A 127 16.78 -2.61 -12.98
C LYS A 127 16.28 -2.71 -11.55
N GLY A 128 16.56 -1.70 -10.74
CA GLY A 128 16.29 -1.68 -9.31
C GLY A 128 17.57 -1.79 -8.49
N ASN A 129 17.50 -1.33 -7.26
CA ASN A 129 18.68 -1.22 -6.38
C ASN A 129 18.78 -2.40 -5.40
N TYR A 130 17.67 -3.01 -5.07
CA TYR A 130 17.60 -4.02 -4.02
C TYR A 130 17.03 -5.34 -4.54
N PRO A 131 17.70 -6.47 -4.22
CA PRO A 131 17.22 -7.78 -4.65
C PRO A 131 15.85 -8.08 -4.05
N ASN A 132 15.02 -8.79 -4.82
CA ASN A 132 13.70 -9.19 -4.36
C ASN A 132 13.83 -10.28 -3.29
N ALA A 133 13.34 -9.98 -2.08
CA ALA A 133 13.19 -10.94 -1.02
C ALA A 133 11.83 -11.65 -1.09
N SER A 134 10.81 -10.97 -1.63
CA SER A 134 9.51 -11.57 -1.91
C SER A 134 9.56 -12.45 -3.15
N ASN A 135 8.82 -13.55 -3.11
CA ASN A 135 8.63 -14.42 -4.27
C ASN A 135 7.46 -13.99 -5.17
N TYR A 136 6.61 -13.09 -4.71
CA TYR A 136 5.37 -12.71 -5.39
C TYR A 136 5.37 -11.29 -5.90
N VAL A 137 5.94 -10.36 -5.15
CA VAL A 137 5.83 -8.94 -5.45
C VAL A 137 7.15 -8.21 -5.34
N ARG A 138 7.24 -7.10 -6.04
CA ARG A 138 8.24 -6.06 -5.85
C ARG A 138 7.57 -4.74 -5.54
N VAL A 139 8.30 -3.83 -4.93
CA VAL A 139 7.82 -2.50 -4.58
C VAL A 139 8.35 -1.47 -5.58
N GLU A 140 7.53 -0.50 -5.91
CA GLU A 140 7.94 0.73 -6.58
C GLU A 140 7.57 1.90 -5.67
N VAL A 141 8.58 2.62 -5.21
CA VAL A 141 8.40 3.77 -4.32
C VAL A 141 8.36 5.04 -5.16
N GLU A 142 7.51 6.01 -4.75
CA GLU A 142 7.45 7.32 -5.40
C GLU A 142 8.81 8.02 -5.26
N ARG A 143 9.20 8.71 -6.31
CA ARG A 143 10.53 9.32 -6.44
C ARG A 143 10.88 10.28 -5.31
N ASP A 144 9.91 11.06 -4.84
CA ASP A 144 10.14 12.04 -3.79
C ASP A 144 10.28 11.37 -2.42
N VAL A 145 9.60 10.24 -2.20
CA VAL A 145 9.78 9.40 -1.01
C VAL A 145 11.14 8.73 -1.03
N ASP A 146 11.55 8.16 -2.16
CA ASP A 146 12.85 7.50 -2.32
C ASP A 146 14.03 8.47 -2.12
N ARG A 147 13.84 9.74 -2.44
CA ARG A 147 14.83 10.81 -2.20
C ARG A 147 14.79 11.39 -0.79
N GLY A 148 13.81 11.02 0.02
CA GLY A 148 13.62 11.57 1.35
C GLY A 148 13.19 13.04 1.36
N VAL A 149 12.57 13.52 0.28
CA VAL A 149 12.07 14.91 0.18
C VAL A 149 10.68 15.06 0.79
N THR A 150 9.93 13.97 0.85
CA THR A 150 8.58 13.95 1.43
C THR A 150 8.65 14.07 2.94
N ASP A 151 7.57 14.58 3.54
CA ASP A 151 7.45 14.63 5.01
C ASP A 151 7.65 13.23 5.62
N ALA A 152 8.62 13.13 6.51
CA ALA A 152 9.01 11.88 7.16
C ALA A 152 7.92 11.29 8.07
N THR A 153 6.97 12.11 8.50
CA THR A 153 5.86 11.66 9.36
C THR A 153 4.71 10.99 8.60
N LEU A 154 4.77 10.97 7.26
CA LEU A 154 3.74 10.35 6.45
C LEU A 154 3.71 8.84 6.65
N LEU A 155 2.50 8.33 6.83
CA LEU A 155 2.21 6.92 6.98
C LEU A 155 1.24 6.47 5.87
N PRO A 156 1.37 5.23 5.41
CA PRO A 156 0.45 4.73 4.39
C PRO A 156 -0.98 4.62 4.96
N PHE A 157 -1.94 4.73 4.07
CA PHE A 157 -3.31 4.40 4.41
C PHE A 157 -3.44 2.88 4.52
N GLY A 158 -3.93 2.37 5.67
CA GLY A 158 -4.06 0.94 5.92
C GLY A 158 -5.06 0.27 4.99
N SER A 159 -4.74 -0.94 4.59
CA SER A 159 -5.54 -1.76 3.70
C SER A 159 -5.58 -3.20 4.20
N TYR A 160 -6.74 -3.86 4.00
CA TYR A 160 -6.92 -5.29 4.27
C TYR A 160 -7.11 -6.14 3.01
N GLY A 161 -6.81 -5.57 1.85
CA GLY A 161 -7.10 -6.15 0.56
C GLY A 161 -8.49 -5.77 0.04
N PRO A 162 -8.99 -6.37 -1.05
CA PRO A 162 -10.28 -6.01 -1.61
C PRO A 162 -11.38 -6.15 -0.56
N LEU A 163 -12.12 -5.06 -0.36
CA LEU A 163 -13.22 -5.06 0.60
C LEU A 163 -14.31 -6.02 0.12
N ARG A 164 -14.71 -6.94 0.98
CA ARG A 164 -16.04 -7.51 0.88
C ARG A 164 -17.03 -6.42 1.24
N PHE A 165 -18.13 -6.34 0.52
CA PHE A 165 -19.16 -5.33 0.68
C PHE A 165 -19.45 -5.06 2.16
N GLN A 166 -19.19 -3.84 2.60
CA GLN A 166 -19.60 -3.39 3.92
C GLN A 166 -21.04 -2.91 3.80
N GLN A 167 -21.88 -3.35 4.72
CA GLN A 167 -23.21 -2.81 4.83
C GLN A 167 -23.15 -1.39 5.38
N TRP A 168 -23.62 -0.45 4.60
CA TRP A 168 -23.81 0.92 5.04
C TRP A 168 -25.20 1.03 5.65
N GLY A 169 -25.28 1.44 6.89
CA GLY A 169 -26.54 1.77 7.56
C GLY A 169 -26.78 3.26 7.53
N TYR A 170 -27.99 3.67 7.19
CA TYR A 170 -28.43 5.04 7.39
C TYR A 170 -28.80 5.22 8.87
N GLN A 171 -28.14 6.13 9.55
CA GLN A 171 -28.55 6.55 10.90
C GLN A 171 -29.41 7.81 10.78
N SER A 172 -30.66 7.71 11.18
CA SER A 172 -31.50 8.87 11.43
C SER A 172 -31.68 9.03 12.96
N GLY A 173 -31.30 10.17 13.46
CA GLY A 173 -31.42 10.51 14.87
C GLY A 173 -31.17 11.99 15.08
N SER A 174 -31.59 12.51 16.24
CA SER A 174 -31.43 13.93 16.59
C SER A 174 -29.98 14.38 16.64
N ASP A 175 -29.06 13.45 16.82
CA ASP A 175 -27.61 13.70 16.93
C ASP A 175 -26.83 13.39 15.65
N ALA A 176 -27.51 12.92 14.61
CA ALA A 176 -26.91 12.71 13.31
C ALA A 176 -27.06 13.98 12.46
N PRO A 177 -26.00 14.48 11.82
CA PRO A 177 -26.17 15.52 10.82
C PRO A 177 -27.14 15.01 9.75
N ALA A 178 -28.09 15.84 9.37
CA ALA A 178 -29.10 15.49 8.37
C ALA A 178 -28.41 14.93 7.13
N ASN A 179 -28.81 13.73 6.71
CA ASN A 179 -28.25 12.98 5.60
C ASN A 179 -26.83 12.40 5.79
N ALA A 180 -26.39 12.21 7.03
CA ALA A 180 -25.12 11.51 7.24
C ALA A 180 -25.29 10.00 7.09
N TRP A 181 -24.50 9.41 6.22
CA TRP A 181 -24.28 7.98 6.19
C TRP A 181 -23.36 7.62 7.35
N ALA A 182 -23.93 7.09 8.41
CA ALA A 182 -23.14 6.64 9.53
C ALA A 182 -22.90 5.15 9.41
N ARG A 183 -21.75 4.81 9.78
CA ARG A 183 -21.16 3.51 9.89
C ARG A 183 -21.77 2.75 11.06
N GLY A 184 -22.13 1.49 10.86
CA GLY A 184 -22.41 0.57 11.94
C GLY A 184 -21.21 0.48 12.90
N SER A 185 -21.48 0.39 14.19
CA SER A 185 -20.58 0.61 15.33
C SER A 185 -19.32 -0.28 15.41
N THR A 186 -19.07 -1.14 14.46
CA THR A 186 -18.02 -2.16 14.57
C THR A 186 -17.02 -2.19 13.42
N ASN A 187 -17.19 -1.38 12.36
CA ASN A 187 -16.35 -1.52 11.19
C ASN A 187 -15.66 -0.23 10.78
N ILE A 188 -14.36 -0.27 10.79
CA ILE A 188 -13.47 0.77 10.31
C ILE A 188 -13.65 0.90 8.80
N CYS A 189 -14.05 2.09 8.30
CA CYS A 189 -13.96 2.39 6.88
C CYS A 189 -12.50 2.28 6.48
N ARG A 190 -12.24 1.33 5.63
CA ARG A 190 -10.93 1.16 5.06
C ARG A 190 -11.08 1.40 3.58
N PRO A 191 -10.28 2.29 3.00
CA PRO A 191 -10.37 2.51 1.58
C PRO A 191 -9.96 1.23 0.85
N LEU A 192 -10.59 1.05 -0.27
CA LEU A 192 -10.12 0.12 -1.30
C LEU A 192 -8.79 0.64 -1.82
N ILE A 193 -7.78 -0.19 -1.75
CA ILE A 193 -6.57 -0.03 -2.53
C ILE A 193 -6.60 -1.04 -3.65
#